data_fb8b895a24f230e76f3919456df73e3f
#
_entry.id   fb8b895a24f230e76f3919456df73e3f
#
_cell.length_a   1.000
_cell.length_b   1.000
_cell.length_c   1.000
_cell.angle_alpha   90.00
_cell.angle_beta   90.00
_cell.angle_gamma   90.00
#
_symmetry.space_group_name_H-M   'P 1'
#
loop_
_entity.id
_entity.type
_entity.pdbx_description
1 polymer ?
#
loop_
_entity_poly.entity_id
_entity_poly.type
_entity_poly.pdbx_seq_one_letter_code
_entity_poly.pdbx_strand_id
1 'polypeptide(L)'
;RDFCLSRGLGDVYKRQQLGESEDPAAEMEQYTDIIDTLPLDEASRKKLEKEAERLSRLPAASQEAFVIRSYLDTVLALPWNKSSHTKPNLKRAQSVLEKDHYGLKKVKERILESIAVRTLLPEASGQILCFVGPPGVGKTSIGRSIAKALGRHYERVSLGCVRDESDIRGHRKTYVGAMPGRIMDAMTRAGTNNPMILLDEVDKMSNDFRGDPSAALLEVLDSEQNKAFRDHYIEVPFDLSKVLFVATANSLDPIPAPLLDRMEIIELGSYTREEKFHIAKEHLLKKQLKKHGLKG
;
A
#
# COMPACT_ATOMS: atom_id res chain seq x y z
N ARG A 1 -15.30 3.80 -21.32
CA ARG A 1 -13.92 3.48 -21.79
C ARG A 1 -13.14 2.68 -20.73
N ASP A 2 -13.36 2.91 -19.42
CA ASP A 2 -12.64 2.21 -18.34
C ASP A 2 -13.04 0.72 -18.15
N PHE A 3 -14.18 0.32 -18.69
CA PHE A 3 -14.68 -1.06 -18.60
C PHE A 3 -13.96 -2.04 -19.54
N CYS A 4 -13.28 -1.54 -20.57
CA CYS A 4 -12.54 -2.39 -21.52
C CYS A 4 -11.15 -2.81 -20.98
N LEU A 5 -10.47 -1.95 -20.21
CA LEU A 5 -9.12 -2.25 -19.67
C LEU A 5 -9.15 -3.31 -18.56
N SER A 6 -10.17 -3.31 -17.70
CA SER A 6 -10.30 -4.33 -16.65
C SER A 6 -10.72 -5.71 -17.19
N ARG A 7 -11.39 -5.76 -18.35
CA ARG A 7 -11.68 -7.02 -19.07
C ARG A 7 -10.44 -7.58 -19.73
N GLY A 8 -9.59 -6.75 -20.34
CA GLY A 8 -8.40 -7.21 -21.05
C GLY A 8 -7.43 -7.98 -20.15
N LEU A 9 -7.11 -7.47 -18.94
CA LEU A 9 -6.24 -8.16 -17.99
C LEU A 9 -6.88 -9.45 -17.41
N GLY A 10 -8.19 -9.45 -17.18
CA GLY A 10 -8.91 -10.64 -16.72
C GLY A 10 -9.03 -11.73 -17.79
N ASP A 11 -9.09 -11.35 -19.06
CA ASP A 11 -9.18 -12.27 -20.19
C ASP A 11 -7.80 -12.84 -20.53
N VAL A 12 -6.71 -12.08 -20.41
CA VAL A 12 -5.33 -12.59 -20.53
C VAL A 12 -5.06 -13.65 -19.47
N TYR A 13 -5.46 -13.41 -18.21
CA TYR A 13 -5.28 -14.39 -17.11
C TYR A 13 -6.10 -15.67 -17.32
N LYS A 14 -7.31 -15.57 -17.87
CA LYS A 14 -8.17 -16.73 -18.19
C LYS A 14 -7.68 -17.52 -19.39
N ARG A 15 -7.13 -16.85 -20.41
CA ARG A 15 -6.58 -17.52 -21.61
C ARG A 15 -5.28 -18.26 -21.31
N GLN A 16 -4.41 -17.74 -20.43
CA GLN A 16 -3.22 -18.45 -19.96
C GLN A 16 -3.56 -19.79 -19.25
N GLN A 17 -4.72 -19.88 -18.59
CA GLN A 17 -5.19 -21.15 -18.00
C GLN A 17 -5.71 -22.16 -19.03
N LEU A 18 -6.06 -21.73 -20.25
CA LEU A 18 -6.61 -22.57 -21.29
C LEU A 18 -5.58 -23.13 -22.28
N GLY A 19 -4.29 -22.76 -22.15
CA GLY A 19 -3.22 -23.36 -22.95
C GLY A 19 -3.25 -22.97 -24.43
N GLU A 20 -3.94 -21.90 -24.81
CA GLU A 20 -3.87 -21.35 -26.17
C GLU A 20 -2.50 -20.71 -26.39
N SER A 21 -1.70 -21.26 -27.29
CA SER A 21 -0.42 -20.72 -27.74
C SER A 21 -0.71 -19.44 -28.52
N GLU A 22 -0.62 -18.29 -27.85
CA GLU A 22 -0.64 -17.00 -28.55
C GLU A 22 0.65 -16.88 -29.39
N ASP A 23 0.51 -16.30 -30.59
CA ASP A 23 1.65 -15.91 -31.44
C ASP A 23 2.54 -14.95 -30.60
N PRO A 24 3.83 -15.21 -30.41
CA PRO A 24 4.74 -14.35 -29.67
C PRO A 24 4.73 -12.88 -30.14
N ALA A 25 4.41 -12.64 -31.40
CA ALA A 25 4.26 -11.31 -31.96
C ALA A 25 2.99 -10.61 -31.43
N ALA A 26 1.88 -11.33 -31.34
CA ALA A 26 0.63 -10.79 -30.78
C ALA A 26 0.75 -10.51 -29.28
N GLU A 27 1.46 -11.37 -28.52
CA GLU A 27 1.74 -11.13 -27.11
C GLU A 27 2.58 -9.85 -26.91
N MET A 28 3.62 -9.66 -27.73
CA MET A 28 4.45 -8.45 -27.69
C MET A 28 3.63 -7.19 -28.00
N GLU A 29 2.77 -7.22 -29.02
CA GLU A 29 1.92 -6.08 -29.39
C GLU A 29 0.97 -5.69 -28.25
N GLN A 30 0.35 -6.68 -27.58
CA GLN A 30 -0.50 -6.42 -26.41
C GLN A 30 0.25 -5.73 -25.25
N TYR A 31 1.48 -6.19 -24.94
CA TYR A 31 2.30 -5.54 -23.92
C TYR A 31 2.66 -4.12 -24.32
N THR A 32 3.06 -3.89 -25.56
CA THR A 32 3.44 -2.58 -26.09
C THR A 32 2.27 -1.61 -26.05
N ASP A 33 1.08 -2.03 -26.48
CA ASP A 33 -0.14 -1.21 -26.42
C ASP A 33 -0.47 -0.75 -24.99
N ILE A 34 -0.31 -1.65 -24.00
CA ILE A 34 -0.54 -1.29 -22.61
C ILE A 34 0.54 -0.32 -22.13
N ILE A 35 1.82 -0.57 -22.41
CA ILE A 35 2.96 0.28 -22.02
C ILE A 35 2.77 1.70 -22.54
N ASP A 36 2.27 1.87 -23.76
CA ASP A 36 2.02 3.17 -24.38
C ASP A 36 0.96 4.01 -23.66
N THR A 37 0.03 3.35 -22.99
CA THR A 37 -1.01 4.04 -22.20
C THR A 37 -0.52 4.52 -20.82
N LEU A 38 0.65 4.05 -20.37
CA LEU A 38 1.16 4.35 -19.03
C LEU A 38 1.89 5.69 -18.99
N PRO A 39 1.80 6.43 -17.86
CA PRO A 39 2.47 7.70 -17.65
C PRO A 39 3.94 7.52 -17.28
N LEU A 40 4.69 6.86 -18.15
CA LEU A 40 6.10 6.56 -17.95
C LEU A 40 6.98 7.61 -18.60
N ASP A 41 8.16 7.84 -18.02
CA ASP A 41 9.23 8.55 -18.69
C ASP A 41 9.77 7.74 -19.88
N GLU A 42 10.38 8.43 -20.84
CA GLU A 42 10.85 7.79 -22.09
C GLU A 42 11.87 6.66 -21.83
N ALA A 43 12.72 6.81 -20.83
CA ALA A 43 13.72 5.81 -20.48
C ALA A 43 13.08 4.52 -19.93
N SER A 44 12.08 4.66 -19.05
CA SER A 44 11.32 3.54 -18.49
C SER A 44 10.47 2.84 -19.54
N ARG A 45 9.82 3.60 -20.43
CA ARG A 45 9.06 3.07 -21.56
C ARG A 45 9.94 2.20 -22.46
N LYS A 46 11.05 2.74 -22.97
CA LYS A 46 12.01 2.00 -23.79
C LYS A 46 12.55 0.74 -23.11
N LYS A 47 12.70 0.77 -21.79
CA LYS A 47 13.13 -0.39 -21.03
C LYS A 47 12.09 -1.51 -21.06
N LEU A 48 10.82 -1.19 -20.83
CA LEU A 48 9.74 -2.17 -20.85
C LEU A 48 9.47 -2.71 -22.25
N GLU A 49 9.48 -1.85 -23.28
CA GLU A 49 9.38 -2.25 -24.69
C GLU A 49 10.48 -3.25 -25.07
N LYS A 50 11.73 -2.98 -24.65
CA LYS A 50 12.86 -3.88 -24.87
C LYS A 50 12.68 -5.25 -24.22
N GLU A 51 12.10 -5.29 -23.00
CA GLU A 51 11.79 -6.58 -22.34
C GLU A 51 10.65 -7.30 -23.08
N ALA A 52 9.64 -6.60 -23.58
CA ALA A 52 8.58 -7.17 -24.40
C ALA A 52 9.12 -7.71 -25.74
N GLU A 53 10.01 -6.96 -26.40
CA GLU A 53 10.70 -7.42 -27.61
C GLU A 53 11.59 -8.64 -27.33
N ARG A 54 12.27 -8.67 -26.18
CA ARG A 54 13.07 -9.84 -25.79
C ARG A 54 12.19 -11.07 -25.58
N LEU A 55 11.00 -10.89 -24.98
CA LEU A 55 10.04 -11.98 -24.79
C LEU A 55 9.62 -12.61 -26.11
N SER A 56 9.36 -11.81 -27.17
CA SER A 56 8.93 -12.32 -28.47
C SER A 56 9.98 -13.17 -29.17
N ARG A 57 11.26 -13.02 -28.82
CA ARG A 57 12.39 -13.78 -29.41
C ARG A 57 12.69 -15.09 -28.68
N LEU A 58 12.08 -15.31 -27.50
CA LEU A 58 12.33 -16.49 -26.68
C LEU A 58 11.30 -17.60 -26.96
N PRO A 59 11.68 -18.87 -26.80
CA PRO A 59 10.71 -19.96 -26.82
C PRO A 59 9.66 -19.77 -25.71
N ALA A 60 8.38 -19.87 -26.06
CA ALA A 60 7.28 -19.58 -25.13
C ALA A 60 7.33 -20.38 -23.82
N ALA A 61 7.84 -21.62 -23.86
CA ALA A 61 7.98 -22.52 -22.72
C ALA A 61 9.31 -22.39 -21.97
N SER A 62 10.16 -21.39 -22.32
CA SER A 62 11.44 -21.22 -21.64
C SER A 62 11.25 -20.58 -20.24
N GLN A 63 12.13 -20.98 -19.31
CA GLN A 63 12.14 -20.40 -17.97
C GLN A 63 12.37 -18.86 -18.00
N GLU A 64 13.17 -18.40 -18.97
CA GLU A 64 13.46 -16.98 -19.16
C GLU A 64 12.21 -16.21 -19.62
N ALA A 65 11.43 -16.78 -20.57
CA ALA A 65 10.17 -16.18 -21.00
C ALA A 65 9.17 -16.05 -19.83
N PHE A 66 9.09 -17.07 -18.97
CA PHE A 66 8.25 -17.01 -17.77
C PHE A 66 8.65 -15.89 -16.82
N VAL A 67 9.95 -15.69 -16.59
CA VAL A 67 10.46 -14.60 -15.71
C VAL A 67 10.13 -13.23 -16.29
N ILE A 68 10.31 -13.03 -17.61
CA ILE A 68 10.00 -11.76 -18.28
C ILE A 68 8.50 -11.49 -18.25
N ARG A 69 7.65 -12.49 -18.54
CA ARG A 69 6.19 -12.35 -18.42
C ARG A 69 5.78 -11.94 -17.02
N SER A 70 6.24 -12.67 -16.02
CA SER A 70 5.94 -12.37 -14.62
C SER A 70 6.37 -10.95 -14.21
N TYR A 71 7.50 -10.49 -14.73
CA TYR A 71 7.97 -9.13 -14.53
C TYR A 71 7.05 -8.10 -15.19
N LEU A 72 6.75 -8.25 -16.48
CA LEU A 72 5.87 -7.34 -17.23
C LEU A 72 4.47 -7.30 -16.61
N ASP A 73 3.88 -8.45 -16.31
CA ASP A 73 2.58 -8.55 -15.67
C ASP A 73 2.56 -7.82 -14.31
N THR A 74 3.62 -7.95 -13.51
CA THR A 74 3.73 -7.28 -12.22
C THR A 74 3.82 -5.76 -12.38
N VAL A 75 4.63 -5.27 -13.33
CA VAL A 75 4.77 -3.83 -13.60
C VAL A 75 3.47 -3.24 -14.12
N LEU A 76 2.81 -3.93 -15.04
CA LEU A 76 1.57 -3.46 -15.65
C LEU A 76 0.36 -3.55 -14.72
N ALA A 77 0.39 -4.43 -13.72
CA ALA A 77 -0.64 -4.53 -12.70
C ALA A 77 -0.64 -3.36 -11.71
N LEU A 78 0.42 -2.56 -11.66
CA LEU A 78 0.49 -1.39 -10.79
C LEU A 78 -0.53 -0.32 -11.19
N PRO A 79 -1.11 0.39 -10.22
CA PRO A 79 -2.16 1.38 -10.48
C PRO A 79 -1.58 2.73 -10.94
N TRP A 80 -0.95 2.79 -12.09
CA TRP A 80 -0.27 3.97 -12.63
C TRP A 80 -1.19 5.21 -12.70
N ASN A 81 -2.39 5.06 -13.28
CA ASN A 81 -3.35 6.14 -13.54
C ASN A 81 -4.68 5.99 -12.79
N LYS A 82 -4.83 4.99 -11.93
CA LYS A 82 -6.10 4.73 -11.25
C LYS A 82 -6.13 5.43 -9.90
N SER A 83 -6.90 6.50 -9.78
CA SER A 83 -7.16 7.17 -8.49
C SER A 83 -8.56 6.85 -7.99
N SER A 84 -8.69 6.63 -6.69
CA SER A 84 -10.01 6.62 -6.05
C SER A 84 -10.56 8.05 -5.98
N HIS A 85 -11.83 8.23 -6.29
CA HIS A 85 -12.50 9.53 -6.15
C HIS A 85 -12.71 9.84 -4.67
N THR A 86 -11.80 10.62 -4.11
CA THR A 86 -11.88 11.07 -2.72
C THR A 86 -12.45 12.48 -2.68
N LYS A 87 -13.59 12.63 -2.01
CA LYS A 87 -14.06 13.96 -1.57
C LYS A 87 -13.97 13.99 -0.05
N PRO A 88 -12.85 14.48 0.51
CA PRO A 88 -12.71 14.55 1.95
C PRO A 88 -13.80 15.47 2.50
N ASN A 89 -14.63 14.93 3.37
CA ASN A 89 -15.70 15.65 4.06
C ASN A 89 -15.51 15.47 5.56
N LEU A 90 -15.14 16.52 6.26
CA LEU A 90 -14.89 16.51 7.70
C LEU A 90 -16.08 16.01 8.52
N LYS A 91 -17.32 16.40 8.15
CA LYS A 91 -18.53 15.92 8.83
C LYS A 91 -18.70 14.41 8.68
N ARG A 92 -18.46 13.88 7.48
CA ARG A 92 -18.47 12.43 7.22
C ARG A 92 -17.34 11.73 7.99
N ALA A 93 -16.15 12.30 8.00
CA ALA A 93 -15.01 11.74 8.74
C ALA A 93 -15.30 11.66 10.22
N GLN A 94 -15.81 12.73 10.82
CA GLN A 94 -16.25 12.75 12.21
C GLN A 94 -17.30 11.69 12.51
N SER A 95 -18.34 11.60 11.68
CA SER A 95 -19.41 10.59 11.85
C SER A 95 -18.90 9.16 11.79
N VAL A 96 -17.94 8.86 10.87
CA VAL A 96 -17.32 7.53 10.78
C VAL A 96 -16.50 7.22 12.03
N LEU A 97 -15.65 8.15 12.48
CA LEU A 97 -14.80 7.97 13.65
C LEU A 97 -15.64 7.81 14.94
N GLU A 98 -16.73 8.59 15.09
CA GLU A 98 -17.63 8.46 16.24
C GLU A 98 -18.38 7.12 16.25
N LYS A 99 -18.81 6.67 15.09
CA LYS A 99 -19.51 5.39 14.94
C LYS A 99 -18.62 4.18 15.18
N ASP A 100 -17.38 4.23 14.68
CA ASP A 100 -16.48 3.07 14.68
C ASP A 100 -15.67 2.95 15.98
N HIS A 101 -15.52 4.06 16.76
CA HIS A 101 -14.70 4.11 17.98
C HIS A 101 -15.40 4.85 19.12
N TYR A 102 -15.50 4.19 20.25
CA TYR A 102 -16.00 4.82 21.49
C TYR A 102 -14.89 5.63 22.16
N GLY A 103 -15.21 6.79 22.71
CA GLY A 103 -14.24 7.66 23.40
C GLY A 103 -13.19 8.27 22.48
N LEU A 104 -11.94 8.30 22.93
CA LEU A 104 -10.77 8.77 22.16
C LEU A 104 -10.91 10.20 21.58
N LYS A 105 -11.55 11.13 22.32
CA LYS A 105 -11.86 12.48 21.83
C LYS A 105 -10.64 13.19 21.26
N LYS A 106 -9.54 13.30 22.03
CA LYS A 106 -8.31 13.97 21.59
C LYS A 106 -7.70 13.32 20.35
N VAL A 107 -7.73 12.00 20.26
CA VAL A 107 -7.21 11.26 19.09
C VAL A 107 -8.06 11.58 17.85
N LYS A 108 -9.38 11.57 17.98
CA LYS A 108 -10.30 11.91 16.88
C LYS A 108 -10.13 13.36 16.41
N GLU A 109 -9.97 14.30 17.34
CA GLU A 109 -9.70 15.71 17.04
C GLU A 109 -8.42 15.85 16.22
N ARG A 110 -7.30 15.24 16.64
CA ARG A 110 -6.04 15.28 15.88
C ARG A 110 -6.15 14.64 14.50
N ILE A 111 -6.88 13.53 14.37
CA ILE A 111 -7.14 12.92 13.06
C ILE A 111 -7.93 13.88 12.16
N LEU A 112 -8.97 14.54 12.69
CA LEU A 112 -9.78 15.49 11.92
C LEU A 112 -8.98 16.73 11.53
N GLU A 113 -8.11 17.23 12.40
CA GLU A 113 -7.16 18.32 12.09
C GLU A 113 -6.23 17.93 10.94
N SER A 114 -5.61 16.75 11.00
CA SER A 114 -4.75 16.26 9.93
C SER A 114 -5.50 16.09 8.60
N ILE A 115 -6.74 15.58 8.64
CA ILE A 115 -7.60 15.49 7.43
C ILE A 115 -7.93 16.88 6.89
N ALA A 116 -8.21 17.87 7.76
CA ALA A 116 -8.51 19.24 7.36
C ALA A 116 -7.31 19.91 6.68
N VAL A 117 -6.12 19.79 7.25
CA VAL A 117 -4.88 20.33 6.67
C VAL A 117 -4.62 19.75 5.29
N ARG A 118 -4.73 18.42 5.13
CA ARG A 118 -4.56 17.75 3.82
C ARG A 118 -5.64 18.14 2.80
N THR A 119 -6.81 18.54 3.27
CA THR A 119 -7.89 18.98 2.38
C THR A 119 -7.63 20.41 1.88
N LEU A 120 -7.09 21.26 2.75
CA LEU A 120 -6.78 22.67 2.43
C LEU A 120 -5.49 22.81 1.62
N LEU A 121 -4.51 21.97 1.91
CA LEU A 121 -3.18 21.98 1.29
C LEU A 121 -2.83 20.58 0.76
N PRO A 122 -3.40 20.14 -0.37
CA PRO A 122 -3.14 18.81 -0.92
C PRO A 122 -1.68 18.54 -1.28
N GLU A 123 -0.94 19.60 -1.64
CA GLU A 123 0.49 19.55 -1.99
C GLU A 123 1.41 19.58 -0.75
N ALA A 124 0.87 19.93 0.43
CA ALA A 124 1.67 19.97 1.63
C ALA A 124 2.03 18.52 2.06
N SER A 125 3.32 18.25 2.11
CA SER A 125 3.84 17.05 2.74
C SER A 125 3.63 17.13 4.25
N GLY A 126 2.45 16.70 4.72
CA GLY A 126 2.18 16.64 6.15
C GLY A 126 2.95 15.48 6.80
N GLN A 127 3.21 15.63 8.10
CA GLN A 127 3.74 14.56 8.91
C GLN A 127 2.84 13.30 8.82
N ILE A 128 3.45 12.15 9.01
CA ILE A 128 2.78 10.85 8.96
C ILE A 128 2.20 10.60 10.34
N LEU A 129 0.88 10.33 10.41
CA LEU A 129 0.25 9.98 11.68
C LEU A 129 0.82 8.65 12.20
N CYS A 130 1.38 8.66 13.40
CA CYS A 130 1.85 7.46 14.08
C CYS A 130 1.06 7.23 15.37
N PHE A 131 0.29 6.14 15.40
CA PHE A 131 -0.49 5.75 16.57
C PHE A 131 0.36 4.88 17.50
N VAL A 132 0.64 5.37 18.71
CA VAL A 132 1.49 4.70 19.69
C VAL A 132 0.68 4.30 20.91
N GLY A 133 0.90 3.09 21.42
CA GLY A 133 0.23 2.63 22.64
C GLY A 133 0.23 1.11 22.79
N PRO A 134 -0.26 0.59 23.90
CA PRO A 134 -0.21 -0.85 24.19
C PRO A 134 -0.99 -1.68 23.15
N PRO A 135 -0.69 -2.98 23.06
CA PRO A 135 -1.43 -3.86 22.17
C PRO A 135 -2.92 -3.91 22.56
N GLY A 136 -3.78 -4.06 21.53
CA GLY A 136 -5.23 -4.21 21.75
C GLY A 136 -6.03 -2.92 21.93
N VAL A 137 -5.41 -1.73 21.93
CA VAL A 137 -6.14 -0.44 22.03
C VAL A 137 -6.82 0.00 20.72
N GLY A 138 -6.66 -0.76 19.63
CA GLY A 138 -7.40 -0.48 18.38
C GLY A 138 -6.65 0.35 17.36
N LYS A 139 -5.32 0.51 17.44
CA LYS A 139 -4.49 1.27 16.49
C LYS A 139 -4.80 0.93 15.03
N THR A 140 -4.74 -0.36 14.68
CA THR A 140 -5.02 -0.85 13.33
C THR A 140 -6.46 -0.60 12.88
N SER A 141 -7.43 -0.62 13.81
CA SER A 141 -8.84 -0.33 13.47
C SER A 141 -9.08 1.15 13.21
N ILE A 142 -8.38 2.05 13.92
CA ILE A 142 -8.41 3.50 13.68
C ILE A 142 -7.92 3.78 12.25
N GLY A 143 -6.80 3.19 11.82
CA GLY A 143 -6.31 3.32 10.46
C GLY A 143 -7.36 2.96 9.41
N ARG A 144 -8.05 1.82 9.59
CA ARG A 144 -9.13 1.41 8.69
C ARG A 144 -10.29 2.42 8.65
N SER A 145 -10.65 2.99 9.79
CA SER A 145 -11.72 3.99 9.87
C SER A 145 -11.33 5.30 9.20
N ILE A 146 -10.05 5.71 9.25
CA ILE A 146 -9.53 6.86 8.52
C ILE A 146 -9.65 6.62 7.00
N ALA A 147 -9.22 5.46 6.50
CA ALA A 147 -9.34 5.13 5.09
C ALA A 147 -10.81 5.17 4.61
N LYS A 148 -11.72 4.59 5.40
CA LYS A 148 -13.17 4.61 5.15
C LYS A 148 -13.74 6.04 5.16
N ALA A 149 -13.30 6.87 6.10
CA ALA A 149 -13.70 8.27 6.21
C ALA A 149 -13.29 9.09 4.99
N LEU A 150 -12.09 8.83 4.47
CA LEU A 150 -11.54 9.49 3.30
C LEU A 150 -12.02 8.88 1.96
N GLY A 151 -12.65 7.70 1.98
CA GLY A 151 -13.04 6.96 0.78
C GLY A 151 -11.83 6.42 0.00
N ARG A 152 -10.71 6.12 0.69
CA ARG A 152 -9.50 5.55 0.12
C ARG A 152 -9.47 4.03 0.30
N HIS A 153 -8.88 3.32 -0.64
CA HIS A 153 -8.55 1.91 -0.45
C HIS A 153 -7.58 1.75 0.71
N TYR A 154 -7.76 0.71 1.51
CA TYR A 154 -6.96 0.45 2.70
C TYR A 154 -6.12 -0.80 2.51
N GLU A 155 -4.81 -0.65 2.66
CA GLU A 155 -3.88 -1.76 2.72
C GLU A 155 -3.07 -1.72 4.01
N ARG A 156 -2.68 -2.91 4.48
CA ARG A 156 -1.85 -3.06 5.68
C ARG A 156 -0.54 -3.74 5.31
N VAL A 157 0.56 -3.10 5.68
CA VAL A 157 1.91 -3.64 5.58
C VAL A 157 2.43 -3.87 6.99
N SER A 158 2.64 -5.13 7.38
CA SER A 158 3.24 -5.45 8.68
C SER A 158 4.76 -5.36 8.58
N LEU A 159 5.36 -4.50 9.39
CA LEU A 159 6.80 -4.30 9.45
C LEU A 159 7.48 -5.14 10.54
N GLY A 160 6.71 -5.78 11.43
CA GLY A 160 7.24 -6.63 12.50
C GLY A 160 7.96 -7.91 12.04
N CYS A 161 7.88 -8.25 10.75
CA CYS A 161 8.57 -9.38 10.15
C CYS A 161 9.62 -8.94 9.12
N VAL A 162 9.88 -7.64 8.98
CA VAL A 162 10.87 -7.09 8.07
C VAL A 162 12.25 -7.24 8.69
N ARG A 163 13.18 -7.84 7.95
CA ARG A 163 14.55 -8.13 8.42
C ARG A 163 15.61 -7.43 7.60
N ASP A 164 15.35 -7.18 6.34
CA ASP A 164 16.29 -6.50 5.46
C ASP A 164 15.60 -5.49 4.53
N GLU A 165 16.42 -4.69 3.85
CA GLU A 165 15.97 -3.67 2.92
C GLU A 165 15.14 -4.24 1.76
N SER A 166 15.44 -5.46 1.32
CA SER A 166 14.76 -6.10 0.18
C SER A 166 13.28 -6.45 0.48
N ASP A 167 12.91 -6.61 1.75
CA ASP A 167 11.50 -6.74 2.14
C ASP A 167 10.69 -5.49 1.75
N ILE A 168 11.30 -4.29 1.80
CA ILE A 168 10.64 -3.02 1.47
C ILE A 168 10.80 -2.67 0.00
N ARG A 169 12.03 -2.79 -0.54
CA ARG A 169 12.41 -2.39 -1.90
C ARG A 169 12.34 -3.50 -2.94
N GLY A 170 12.04 -4.74 -2.54
CA GLY A 170 12.04 -5.88 -3.45
C GLY A 170 13.44 -6.45 -3.75
N HIS A 171 13.45 -7.60 -4.37
CA HIS A 171 14.66 -8.30 -4.80
C HIS A 171 14.93 -8.01 -6.27
N ARG A 172 16.20 -7.89 -6.66
CA ARG A 172 16.57 -7.72 -8.07
C ARG A 172 16.02 -8.88 -8.90
N LYS A 173 15.40 -8.58 -10.04
CA LYS A 173 14.75 -9.56 -10.92
C LYS A 173 15.65 -10.70 -11.43
N THR A 174 16.98 -10.54 -11.31
CA THR A 174 17.97 -11.56 -11.70
C THR A 174 18.06 -12.74 -10.71
N TYR A 175 17.49 -12.62 -9.52
CA TYR A 175 17.49 -13.72 -8.53
C TYR A 175 16.30 -14.65 -8.75
N VAL A 176 16.53 -15.95 -8.54
CA VAL A 176 15.44 -16.94 -8.54
C VAL A 176 14.50 -16.66 -7.38
N GLY A 177 13.22 -16.53 -7.69
CA GLY A 177 12.21 -16.17 -6.67
C GLY A 177 12.16 -14.68 -6.35
N ALA A 178 12.75 -13.82 -7.17
CA ALA A 178 12.64 -12.36 -7.02
C ALA A 178 11.17 -11.92 -7.04
N MET A 179 10.84 -10.97 -6.16
CA MET A 179 9.50 -10.41 -6.00
C MET A 179 9.60 -8.92 -5.66
N PRO A 180 8.55 -8.13 -5.97
CA PRO A 180 8.48 -6.74 -5.56
C PRO A 180 8.47 -6.61 -4.04
N GLY A 181 8.87 -5.44 -3.55
CA GLY A 181 8.82 -5.10 -2.14
C GLY A 181 7.38 -4.96 -1.63
N ARG A 182 7.23 -5.04 -0.32
CA ARG A 182 5.91 -4.99 0.35
C ARG A 182 5.11 -3.73 0.04
N ILE A 183 5.78 -2.62 -0.25
CA ILE A 183 5.11 -1.36 -0.61
C ILE A 183 4.48 -1.49 -1.99
N MET A 184 5.23 -1.96 -2.98
CA MET A 184 4.71 -2.14 -4.34
C MET A 184 3.63 -3.23 -4.41
N ASP A 185 3.80 -4.31 -3.65
CA ASP A 185 2.77 -5.34 -3.50
C ASP A 185 1.47 -4.77 -2.88
N ALA A 186 1.58 -3.92 -1.86
CA ALA A 186 0.43 -3.22 -1.29
C ALA A 186 -0.24 -2.27 -2.30
N MET A 187 0.54 -1.58 -3.16
CA MET A 187 0.00 -0.76 -4.24
C MET A 187 -0.79 -1.58 -5.25
N THR A 188 -0.25 -2.73 -5.65
CA THR A 188 -0.94 -3.66 -6.57
C THR A 188 -2.26 -4.14 -5.98
N ARG A 189 -2.28 -4.57 -4.70
CA ARG A 189 -3.52 -4.99 -4.01
C ARG A 189 -4.53 -3.87 -3.86
N ALA A 190 -4.07 -2.65 -3.59
CA ALA A 190 -4.94 -1.49 -3.48
C ALA A 190 -5.64 -1.14 -4.80
N GLY A 191 -5.00 -1.40 -5.94
CA GLY A 191 -5.52 -1.13 -7.28
C GLY A 191 -5.78 0.36 -7.57
N THR A 192 -5.26 1.26 -6.72
CA THR A 192 -5.34 2.72 -6.88
C THR A 192 -4.03 3.37 -6.47
N ASN A 193 -3.67 4.50 -7.07
CA ASN A 193 -2.40 5.21 -6.80
C ASN A 193 -2.46 6.12 -5.57
N ASN A 194 -3.64 6.28 -4.98
CA ASN A 194 -3.88 7.11 -3.79
C ASN A 194 -4.48 6.32 -2.61
N PRO A 195 -4.04 5.09 -2.32
CA PRO A 195 -4.56 4.32 -1.20
C PRO A 195 -4.14 4.95 0.13
N MET A 196 -4.67 4.40 1.22
CA MET A 196 -4.11 4.54 2.54
C MET A 196 -3.37 3.26 2.90
N ILE A 197 -2.07 3.37 3.17
CA ILE A 197 -1.22 2.25 3.61
C ILE A 197 -0.93 2.40 5.10
N LEU A 198 -1.35 1.40 5.87
CA LEU A 198 -1.01 1.29 7.28
C LEU A 198 0.29 0.50 7.44
N LEU A 199 1.32 1.17 7.92
CA LEU A 199 2.61 0.59 8.32
C LEU A 199 2.48 0.11 9.76
N ASP A 200 2.22 -1.18 9.95
CA ASP A 200 1.90 -1.72 11.26
C ASP A 200 3.14 -2.28 11.94
N GLU A 201 3.29 -1.97 13.23
CA GLU A 201 4.40 -2.44 14.08
C GLU A 201 5.78 -1.93 13.63
N VAL A 202 5.92 -0.62 13.35
CA VAL A 202 7.20 -0.01 12.93
C VAL A 202 8.30 -0.13 14.01
N ASP A 203 7.90 -0.27 15.28
CA ASP A 203 8.78 -0.48 16.42
C ASP A 203 9.42 -1.88 16.47
N LYS A 204 8.97 -2.80 15.61
CA LYS A 204 9.47 -4.18 15.55
C LYS A 204 10.38 -4.46 14.36
N MET A 205 10.71 -3.45 13.56
CA MET A 205 11.72 -3.62 12.51
C MET A 205 13.07 -3.92 13.17
N SER A 206 13.72 -5.00 12.73
CA SER A 206 15.05 -5.35 13.23
C SER A 206 16.13 -4.73 12.33
N ASN A 207 17.13 -4.14 12.95
CA ASN A 207 18.35 -3.73 12.26
C ASN A 207 19.33 -4.90 12.26
N ASP A 208 19.17 -5.83 11.33
CA ASP A 208 20.11 -6.93 11.14
C ASP A 208 21.25 -6.50 10.20
N PHE A 209 22.39 -7.22 10.24
CA PHE A 209 23.61 -6.95 9.45
C PHE A 209 23.43 -7.00 7.92
N ARG A 210 22.22 -7.23 7.40
CA ARG A 210 21.94 -7.44 5.97
C ARG A 210 21.32 -6.26 5.24
N GLY A 211 21.31 -5.08 5.83
CA GLY A 211 20.73 -3.87 5.25
C GLY A 211 19.99 -3.05 6.30
N ASP A 212 19.64 -1.83 5.95
CA ASP A 212 18.89 -0.92 6.81
C ASP A 212 17.45 -0.72 6.29
N PRO A 213 16.48 -1.51 6.77
CA PRO A 213 15.08 -1.34 6.37
C PRO A 213 14.52 0.03 6.78
N SER A 214 15.12 0.67 7.80
CA SER A 214 14.71 2.02 8.22
C SER A 214 15.09 3.07 7.17
N ALA A 215 16.25 2.93 6.54
CA ALA A 215 16.67 3.81 5.43
C ALA A 215 15.75 3.65 4.22
N ALA A 216 15.38 2.41 3.86
CA ALA A 216 14.42 2.15 2.79
C ALA A 216 13.04 2.75 3.11
N LEU A 217 12.59 2.64 4.35
CA LEU A 217 11.33 3.23 4.78
C LEU A 217 11.37 4.76 4.77
N LEU A 218 12.51 5.37 5.13
CA LEU A 218 12.71 6.82 5.05
C LEU A 218 12.47 7.34 3.62
N GLU A 219 12.99 6.66 2.60
CA GLU A 219 12.77 7.05 1.20
C GLU A 219 11.29 6.96 0.82
N VAL A 220 10.58 5.92 1.26
CA VAL A 220 9.13 5.76 1.04
C VAL A 220 8.34 6.90 1.69
N LEU A 221 8.76 7.35 2.87
CA LEU A 221 8.05 8.34 3.67
C LEU A 221 8.49 9.78 3.40
N ASP A 222 9.58 9.97 2.69
CA ASP A 222 10.08 11.29 2.29
C ASP A 222 9.31 11.81 1.07
N SER A 223 8.63 12.93 1.24
CA SER A 223 7.81 13.54 0.17
C SER A 223 8.61 14.04 -1.04
N GLU A 224 9.91 14.28 -0.89
CA GLU A 224 10.78 14.68 -1.99
C GLU A 224 11.28 13.47 -2.78
N GLN A 225 11.55 12.35 -2.09
CA GLN A 225 12.10 11.14 -2.67
C GLN A 225 11.02 10.19 -3.18
N ASN A 226 9.87 10.11 -2.51
CA ASN A 226 8.82 9.14 -2.81
C ASN A 226 8.09 9.37 -4.14
N LYS A 227 8.26 10.53 -4.77
CA LYS A 227 7.75 10.85 -6.12
C LYS A 227 8.38 9.97 -7.21
N ALA A 228 9.57 9.46 -6.95
CA ALA A 228 10.31 8.61 -7.87
C ALA A 228 10.86 7.37 -7.16
N PHE A 229 10.04 6.75 -6.31
CA PHE A 229 10.44 5.55 -5.57
C PHE A 229 10.80 4.42 -6.52
N ARG A 230 11.94 3.79 -6.29
CA ARG A 230 12.44 2.68 -7.11
C ARG A 230 12.51 1.40 -6.30
N ASP A 231 11.61 0.49 -6.64
CA ASP A 231 11.68 -0.89 -6.21
C ASP A 231 12.71 -1.64 -7.05
N HIS A 232 13.49 -2.52 -6.44
CA HIS A 232 14.58 -3.24 -7.13
C HIS A 232 14.07 -4.31 -8.11
N TYR A 233 12.84 -4.81 -7.91
CA TYR A 233 12.20 -5.73 -8.85
C TYR A 233 11.58 -4.96 -10.02
N ILE A 234 10.81 -3.93 -9.72
CA ILE A 234 10.08 -3.12 -10.71
C ILE A 234 11.06 -2.31 -11.58
N GLU A 235 12.14 -1.77 -10.99
CA GLU A 235 13.18 -0.99 -11.65
C GLU A 235 12.71 0.25 -12.43
N VAL A 236 11.41 0.56 -12.40
CA VAL A 236 10.78 1.74 -12.97
C VAL A 236 10.33 2.64 -11.83
N PRO A 237 10.59 3.96 -11.88
CA PRO A 237 10.17 4.86 -10.81
C PRO A 237 8.63 4.91 -10.72
N PHE A 238 8.12 4.83 -9.49
CA PHE A 238 6.71 4.90 -9.17
C PHE A 238 6.42 6.05 -8.21
N ASP A 239 5.38 6.84 -8.51
CA ASP A 239 4.99 7.98 -7.68
C ASP A 239 4.12 7.55 -6.49
N LEU A 240 4.70 7.61 -5.28
CA LEU A 240 4.02 7.34 -4.01
C LEU A 240 3.50 8.61 -3.32
N SER A 241 3.66 9.80 -3.91
CA SER A 241 3.30 11.08 -3.27
C SER A 241 1.81 11.20 -2.93
N LYS A 242 0.96 10.47 -3.65
CA LYS A 242 -0.50 10.46 -3.45
C LYS A 242 -0.95 9.45 -2.38
N VAL A 243 -0.05 8.60 -1.92
CA VAL A 243 -0.34 7.58 -0.89
C VAL A 243 -0.45 8.26 0.47
N LEU A 244 -1.44 7.88 1.26
CA LEU A 244 -1.54 8.28 2.65
C LEU A 244 -0.91 7.21 3.53
N PHE A 245 0.28 7.48 4.04
CA PHE A 245 0.92 6.60 5.01
C PHE A 245 0.44 6.93 6.42
N VAL A 246 0.17 5.89 7.20
CA VAL A 246 -0.14 5.95 8.63
C VAL A 246 0.65 4.84 9.32
N ALA A 247 1.26 5.12 10.45
CA ALA A 247 2.09 4.17 11.17
C ALA A 247 1.44 3.73 12.49
N THR A 248 1.81 2.55 12.99
CA THR A 248 1.50 2.11 14.35
C THR A 248 2.75 1.59 15.04
N ALA A 249 2.84 1.83 16.35
CA ALA A 249 3.89 1.31 17.20
C ALA A 249 3.34 0.96 18.59
N ASN A 250 4.01 0.09 19.32
CA ASN A 250 3.71 -0.13 20.74
C ASN A 250 4.57 0.77 21.63
N SER A 251 5.83 1.03 21.24
CA SER A 251 6.79 1.91 21.91
C SER A 251 7.52 2.77 20.87
N LEU A 252 8.02 3.92 21.29
CA LEU A 252 8.83 4.81 20.45
C LEU A 252 10.32 4.47 20.51
N ASP A 253 10.79 3.88 21.61
CA ASP A 253 12.22 3.68 21.88
C ASP A 253 12.97 2.92 20.77
N PRO A 254 12.39 1.88 20.11
CA PRO A 254 13.11 1.16 19.06
C PRO A 254 13.11 1.89 17.71
N ILE A 255 12.33 2.95 17.54
CA ILE A 255 12.19 3.65 16.26
C ILE A 255 13.34 4.64 16.09
N PRO A 256 14.09 4.58 14.97
CA PRO A 256 15.15 5.52 14.69
C PRO A 256 14.69 6.98 14.65
N ALA A 257 15.48 7.89 15.23
CA ALA A 257 15.15 9.32 15.29
C ALA A 257 14.78 9.94 13.92
N PRO A 258 15.45 9.63 12.80
CA PRO A 258 15.05 10.18 11.50
C PRO A 258 13.64 9.79 11.03
N LEU A 259 13.14 8.63 11.46
CA LEU A 259 11.75 8.23 11.20
C LEU A 259 10.78 8.98 12.12
N LEU A 260 11.13 9.15 13.40
CA LEU A 260 10.32 9.89 14.37
C LEU A 260 10.12 11.35 13.96
N ASP A 261 11.16 11.99 13.42
CA ASP A 261 11.11 13.38 12.95
C ASP A 261 10.06 13.61 11.84
N ARG A 262 9.70 12.55 11.12
CA ARG A 262 8.68 12.58 10.05
C ARG A 262 7.28 12.21 10.54
N MET A 263 7.15 11.84 11.80
CA MET A 263 5.91 11.31 12.37
C MET A 263 5.27 12.29 13.33
N GLU A 264 3.96 12.48 13.18
CA GLU A 264 3.12 13.09 14.20
C GLU A 264 2.65 11.98 15.15
N ILE A 265 3.16 12.02 16.39
CA ILE A 265 2.88 10.99 17.38
C ILE A 265 1.52 11.25 18.04
N ILE A 266 0.64 10.26 17.97
CA ILE A 266 -0.67 10.27 18.65
C ILE A 266 -0.71 9.09 19.61
N GLU A 267 -0.66 9.39 20.90
CA GLU A 267 -0.68 8.38 21.94
C GLU A 267 -2.10 7.87 22.20
N LEU A 268 -2.24 6.55 22.20
CA LEU A 268 -3.45 5.85 22.61
C LEU A 268 -3.24 5.22 23.99
N GLY A 269 -3.88 5.78 24.99
CA GLY A 269 -3.90 5.21 26.33
C GLY A 269 -4.74 3.94 26.43
N SER A 270 -4.58 3.23 27.54
CA SER A 270 -5.46 2.11 27.88
C SER A 270 -6.87 2.63 28.22
N TYR A 271 -7.87 1.87 27.81
CA TYR A 271 -9.27 2.19 28.11
C TYR A 271 -9.59 1.98 29.58
N THR A 272 -10.43 2.85 30.12
CA THR A 272 -11.06 2.67 31.42
C THR A 272 -11.99 1.45 31.43
N ARG A 273 -12.41 1.01 32.61
CA ARG A 273 -13.36 -0.10 32.75
C ARG A 273 -14.69 0.18 32.05
N GLU A 274 -15.18 1.41 32.15
CA GLU A 274 -16.43 1.85 31.53
C GLU A 274 -16.31 1.86 29.99
N GLU A 275 -15.23 2.42 29.46
CA GLU A 275 -14.97 2.42 28.02
C GLU A 275 -14.85 0.98 27.48
N LYS A 276 -14.14 0.09 28.20
CA LYS A 276 -14.06 -1.34 27.81
C LYS A 276 -15.44 -1.99 27.78
N PHE A 277 -16.32 -1.68 28.74
CA PHE A 277 -17.68 -2.21 28.76
C PHE A 277 -18.48 -1.73 27.53
N HIS A 278 -18.43 -0.44 27.20
CA HIS A 278 -19.11 0.11 26.04
C HIS A 278 -18.58 -0.48 24.73
N ILE A 279 -17.25 -0.57 24.58
CA ILE A 279 -16.60 -1.19 23.41
C ILE A 279 -17.03 -2.66 23.26
N ALA A 280 -17.06 -3.40 24.36
CA ALA A 280 -17.48 -4.79 24.35
C ALA A 280 -18.94 -4.95 23.91
N LYS A 281 -19.85 -4.14 24.45
CA LYS A 281 -21.28 -4.18 24.17
C LYS A 281 -21.61 -3.74 22.75
N GLU A 282 -21.03 -2.63 22.29
CA GLU A 282 -21.40 -2.00 21.02
C GLU A 282 -20.73 -2.62 19.80
N HIS A 283 -19.47 -3.07 19.96
CA HIS A 283 -18.65 -3.53 18.87
C HIS A 283 -18.29 -5.03 18.93
N LEU A 284 -17.76 -5.51 20.09
CA LEU A 284 -17.22 -6.85 20.16
C LEU A 284 -18.32 -7.90 20.20
N LEU A 285 -19.36 -7.70 21.00
CA LEU A 285 -20.47 -8.64 21.13
C LEU A 285 -21.16 -8.86 19.77
N LYS A 286 -21.54 -7.77 19.09
CA LYS A 286 -22.16 -7.85 17.77
C LYS A 286 -21.29 -8.59 16.74
N LYS A 287 -19.97 -8.32 16.77
CA LYS A 287 -19.02 -8.98 15.89
C LYS A 287 -18.91 -10.48 16.17
N GLN A 288 -18.89 -10.88 17.47
CA GLN A 288 -18.82 -12.29 17.85
C GLN A 288 -20.13 -13.02 17.54
N LEU A 289 -21.28 -12.43 17.83
CA LEU A 289 -22.58 -13.01 17.48
C LEU A 289 -22.64 -13.31 15.98
N LYS A 290 -22.28 -12.33 15.12
CA LYS A 290 -22.23 -12.51 13.68
C LYS A 290 -21.23 -13.62 13.26
N LYS A 291 -20.06 -13.70 13.90
CA LYS A 291 -19.04 -14.70 13.60
C LYS A 291 -19.51 -16.13 13.93
N HIS A 292 -20.31 -16.27 14.97
CA HIS A 292 -20.87 -17.55 15.41
C HIS A 292 -22.26 -17.85 14.85
N GLY A 293 -22.74 -17.06 13.87
CA GLY A 293 -24.07 -17.29 13.25
C GLY A 293 -25.26 -17.01 14.16
N LEU A 294 -25.03 -16.40 15.32
CA LEU A 294 -26.10 -16.03 16.25
C LEU A 294 -26.70 -14.69 15.84
N LYS A 295 -28.03 -14.64 15.69
CA LYS A 295 -28.76 -13.39 15.50
C LYS A 295 -28.90 -12.74 16.88
N GLY A 296 -28.37 -11.51 17.03
CA GLY A 296 -28.60 -10.66 18.20
C GLY A 296 -29.86 -9.84 18.03
#